data_4c18f494cf525f64b9b51962631d6b7b
#
_entry.id   4c18f494cf525f64b9b51962631d6b7b
#
_cell.length_a   1.000
_cell.length_b   1.000
_cell.length_c   1.000
_cell.angle_alpha   90.00
_cell.angle_beta   90.00
_cell.angle_gamma   90.00
#
_symmetry.space_group_name_H-M   'P 1'
#
loop_
_entity.id
_entity.type
_entity.pdbx_description
1 polymer ?
#
loop_
_entity_poly.entity_id
_entity_poly.type
_entity_poly.pdbx_seq_one_letter_code
_entity_poly.pdbx_strand_id
1 'polypeptide(L)'
;HIGRMDQQDTSVIYTAQAADVRADNGGIVGAFVLKGTPRAWGLSKKGFCASIDGVVTVGVAENSPLFEEATEKEGYFFRQYPLVDNRQLVENALKGKSIRRGICDRMGEIFMVETGTPESLHDFAQALVDLGVDQAIYLVGSSAYGWAIDQEGTRHEFGDNNYYTGRRRMPKNTSYIVWRRK
;
A
#
# COMPACT_ATOMS: atom_id res chain seq x y z
N HIS A 1 9.64 0.13 -3.35
CA HIS A 1 10.24 -0.59 -4.48
C HIS A 1 9.40 -0.40 -5.74
N ILE A 2 10.02 -0.17 -6.86
CA ILE A 2 9.36 -0.13 -8.17
C ILE A 2 9.90 -1.27 -9.03
N GLY A 3 9.01 -1.98 -9.72
CA GLY A 3 9.33 -3.10 -10.56
C GLY A 3 9.20 -4.46 -9.87
N ARG A 4 9.62 -5.49 -10.57
CA ARG A 4 9.48 -6.87 -10.11
C ARG A 4 10.23 -7.10 -8.79
N MET A 5 9.56 -7.72 -7.82
CA MET A 5 10.18 -8.20 -6.59
C MET A 5 10.95 -9.49 -6.85
N ASP A 6 12.09 -9.64 -6.18
CA ASP A 6 12.81 -10.91 -6.16
C ASP A 6 12.13 -11.88 -5.20
N GLN A 7 11.45 -12.90 -5.75
CA GLN A 7 10.76 -13.92 -4.95
C GLN A 7 11.71 -14.79 -4.12
N GLN A 8 13.00 -14.78 -4.41
CA GLN A 8 14.03 -15.56 -3.69
C GLN A 8 14.70 -14.75 -2.58
N ASP A 9 14.39 -13.46 -2.46
CA ASP A 9 14.96 -12.62 -1.39
C ASP A 9 14.36 -12.97 -0.03
N THR A 10 15.10 -13.76 0.75
CA THR A 10 14.68 -14.24 2.07
C THR A 10 14.65 -13.16 3.15
N SER A 11 15.20 -11.97 2.87
CA SER A 11 15.12 -10.83 3.79
C SER A 11 13.72 -10.20 3.80
N VAL A 12 12.94 -10.37 2.74
CA VAL A 12 11.59 -9.81 2.61
C VAL A 12 10.60 -10.63 3.44
N ILE A 13 10.02 -10.01 4.45
CA ILE A 13 9.01 -10.65 5.32
C ILE A 13 7.59 -10.27 4.98
N TYR A 14 7.40 -9.17 4.26
CA TYR A 14 6.10 -8.75 3.72
C TYR A 14 6.31 -7.90 2.48
N THR A 15 5.50 -8.13 1.46
CA THR A 15 5.40 -7.23 0.31
C THR A 15 4.00 -7.27 -0.29
N ALA A 16 3.50 -6.11 -0.66
CA ALA A 16 2.21 -5.92 -1.31
C ALA A 16 2.29 -4.74 -2.27
N GLN A 17 1.45 -4.75 -3.31
CA GLN A 17 1.40 -3.67 -4.28
C GLN A 17 0.85 -2.40 -3.62
N ALA A 18 1.52 -1.27 -3.81
CA ALA A 18 1.27 -0.02 -3.10
C ALA A 18 0.41 0.96 -3.90
N ALA A 19 1.01 1.76 -4.79
CA ALA A 19 0.31 2.77 -5.58
C ALA A 19 -0.38 2.15 -6.81
N ASP A 20 -1.43 2.81 -7.28
CA ASP A 20 -2.04 2.46 -8.57
C ASP A 20 -1.18 2.97 -9.73
N VAL A 21 -1.32 2.29 -10.85
CA VAL A 21 -0.67 2.64 -12.12
C VAL A 21 -1.75 2.99 -13.14
N ARG A 22 -1.56 4.08 -13.87
CA ARG A 22 -2.48 4.52 -14.91
C ARG A 22 -2.47 3.53 -16.08
N ALA A 23 -3.65 3.16 -16.54
CA ALA A 23 -3.82 2.25 -17.67
C ALA A 23 -3.38 2.88 -19.01
N ASP A 24 -3.50 4.22 -19.15
CA ASP A 24 -3.23 4.94 -20.39
C ASP A 24 -1.73 5.11 -20.68
N ASN A 25 -0.93 5.45 -19.68
CA ASN A 25 0.50 5.76 -19.87
C ASN A 25 1.45 5.03 -18.91
N GLY A 26 0.93 4.20 -17.99
CA GLY A 26 1.74 3.49 -17.00
C GLY A 26 2.34 4.38 -15.92
N GLY A 27 1.90 5.62 -15.78
CA GLY A 27 2.35 6.53 -14.73
C GLY A 27 1.81 6.14 -13.36
N ILE A 28 2.56 6.46 -12.31
CA ILE A 28 2.11 6.25 -10.93
C ILE A 28 1.00 7.23 -10.59
N VAL A 29 -0.07 6.75 -9.99
CA VAL A 29 -1.18 7.58 -9.54
C VAL A 29 -0.88 8.15 -8.15
N GLY A 30 -0.84 9.48 -8.06
CA GLY A 30 -0.54 10.20 -6.83
C GLY A 30 0.94 10.39 -6.56
N ALA A 31 1.24 11.34 -5.67
CA ALA A 31 2.61 11.66 -5.29
C ALA A 31 3.37 10.42 -4.80
N PHE A 32 4.62 10.30 -5.21
CA PHE A 32 5.44 9.13 -4.92
C PHE A 32 6.92 9.51 -4.77
N VAL A 33 7.54 9.08 -3.70
CA VAL A 33 8.98 9.26 -3.44
C VAL A 33 9.61 7.89 -3.21
N LEU A 34 10.67 7.60 -3.94
CA LEU A 34 11.47 6.39 -3.80
C LEU A 34 12.88 6.75 -3.35
N LYS A 35 13.19 6.44 -2.09
CA LYS A 35 14.49 6.70 -1.47
C LYS A 35 15.01 8.13 -1.78
N GLY A 36 14.18 9.12 -1.43
CA GLY A 36 14.47 10.53 -1.64
C GLY A 36 14.28 11.06 -3.05
N THR A 37 13.95 10.23 -4.01
CA THR A 37 13.71 10.65 -5.40
C THR A 37 12.23 10.71 -5.72
N PRO A 38 11.66 11.91 -5.96
CA PRO A 38 10.27 12.02 -6.41
C PRO A 38 10.07 11.35 -7.78
N ARG A 39 9.00 10.55 -7.89
CA ARG A 39 8.65 9.83 -9.11
C ARG A 39 7.31 10.28 -9.69
N ALA A 40 6.44 10.85 -8.85
CA ALA A 40 5.15 11.41 -9.22
C ALA A 40 4.77 12.49 -8.22
N TRP A 41 3.95 13.45 -8.66
CA TRP A 41 3.60 14.65 -7.89
C TRP A 41 2.09 14.88 -7.77
N GLY A 42 1.27 13.96 -8.29
CA GLY A 42 -0.19 14.14 -8.32
C GLY A 42 -0.82 14.18 -6.93
N LEU A 43 -1.90 14.95 -6.79
CA LEU A 43 -2.66 15.06 -5.55
C LEU A 43 -3.87 14.11 -5.50
N SER A 44 -4.03 13.24 -6.48
CA SER A 44 -5.10 12.24 -6.46
C SER A 44 -4.91 11.26 -5.30
N LYS A 45 -6.02 10.90 -4.68
CA LYS A 45 -6.11 10.07 -3.49
C LYS A 45 -5.49 10.72 -2.27
N LYS A 46 -6.33 10.94 -1.26
CA LYS A 46 -5.96 11.69 -0.05
C LYS A 46 -5.20 10.85 0.97
N GLY A 47 -5.30 9.52 0.89
CA GLY A 47 -4.54 8.64 1.75
C GLY A 47 -3.05 8.67 1.37
N PHE A 48 -2.18 8.59 2.36
CA PHE A 48 -0.74 8.48 2.14
C PHE A 48 -0.09 7.56 3.17
N CYS A 49 1.04 7.02 2.78
CA CYS A 49 1.98 6.34 3.68
C CYS A 49 3.37 6.89 3.43
N ALA A 50 4.06 7.25 4.49
CA ALA A 50 5.45 7.68 4.45
C ALA A 50 6.32 6.79 5.34
N SER A 51 7.54 6.53 4.90
CA SER A 51 8.58 5.88 5.72
C SER A 51 9.83 6.75 5.69
N ILE A 52 10.14 7.36 6.83
CA ILE A 52 11.23 8.33 6.97
C ILE A 52 11.96 8.02 8.28
N ASP A 53 13.28 7.84 8.19
CA ASP A 53 14.14 7.54 9.35
C ASP A 53 13.61 6.35 10.19
N GLY A 54 13.08 5.32 9.52
CA GLY A 54 12.53 4.14 10.17
C GLY A 54 11.13 4.32 10.79
N VAL A 55 10.52 5.49 10.65
CA VAL A 55 9.16 5.78 11.14
C VAL A 55 8.17 5.69 10.00
N VAL A 56 7.15 4.86 10.16
CA VAL A 56 6.05 4.73 9.21
C VAL A 56 4.86 5.55 9.69
N THR A 57 4.38 6.43 8.81
CA THR A 57 3.20 7.26 9.05
C THR A 57 2.13 6.95 8.03
N VAL A 58 0.93 6.62 8.50
CA VAL A 58 -0.27 6.45 7.68
C VAL A 58 -1.20 7.61 7.99
N GLY A 59 -1.68 8.30 6.96
CA GLY A 59 -2.54 9.45 7.16
C GLY A 59 -3.42 9.78 5.96
N VAL A 60 -4.24 10.82 6.16
CA VAL A 60 -5.16 11.33 5.15
C VAL A 60 -5.00 12.85 5.09
N ALA A 61 -4.58 13.38 3.95
CA ALA A 61 -4.44 14.81 3.73
C ALA A 61 -4.37 15.14 2.23
N GLU A 62 -4.91 16.28 1.82
CA GLU A 62 -4.75 16.77 0.44
C GLU A 62 -3.28 17.12 0.16
N ASN A 63 -2.64 17.83 1.08
CA ASN A 63 -1.22 18.16 1.06
C ASN A 63 -0.58 17.58 2.31
N SER A 64 0.56 16.93 2.16
CA SER A 64 1.31 16.40 3.30
C SER A 64 2.76 16.91 3.22
N PRO A 65 3.29 17.52 4.30
CA PRO A 65 4.70 17.92 4.36
C PRO A 65 5.65 16.72 4.33
N LEU A 66 5.13 15.50 4.56
CA LEU A 66 5.95 14.28 4.53
C LEU A 66 6.43 13.91 3.12
N PHE A 67 5.80 14.44 2.07
CA PHE A 67 6.33 14.30 0.70
C PHE A 67 7.69 14.99 0.55
N GLU A 68 7.79 16.24 0.96
CA GLU A 68 9.04 17.01 0.94
C GLU A 68 10.07 16.43 1.91
N GLU A 69 9.63 16.04 3.10
CA GLU A 69 10.51 15.44 4.12
C GLU A 69 11.09 14.10 3.64
N ALA A 70 10.28 13.25 3.00
CA ALA A 70 10.75 12.00 2.40
C ALA A 70 11.79 12.27 1.29
N THR A 71 11.61 13.33 0.51
CA THR A 71 12.55 13.74 -0.52
C THR A 71 13.88 14.19 0.09
N GLU A 72 13.85 14.99 1.15
CA GLU A 72 15.06 15.54 1.80
C GLU A 72 15.81 14.50 2.62
N LYS A 73 15.12 13.54 3.21
CA LYS A 73 15.70 12.54 4.13
C LYS A 73 15.84 11.14 3.51
N GLU A 74 15.88 11.05 2.19
CA GLU A 74 16.01 9.77 1.48
C GLU A 74 14.94 8.74 1.88
N GLY A 75 13.74 9.20 2.18
CA GLY A 75 12.61 8.38 2.59
C GLY A 75 11.72 7.93 1.44
N TYR A 76 10.56 7.44 1.81
CA TYR A 76 9.56 6.88 0.91
C TYR A 76 8.20 7.51 1.16
N PHE A 77 7.41 7.69 0.10
CA PHE A 77 6.07 8.23 0.17
C PHE A 77 5.23 7.68 -0.98
N PHE A 78 3.98 7.31 -0.72
CA PHE A 78 3.00 7.02 -1.77
C PHE A 78 1.60 7.40 -1.35
N ARG A 79 0.71 7.53 -2.34
CA ARG A 79 -0.71 7.82 -2.11
C ARG A 79 -1.59 6.65 -2.49
N GLN A 80 -2.71 6.54 -1.77
CA GLN A 80 -3.76 5.54 -2.01
C GLN A 80 -5.12 6.02 -1.48
N TYR A 81 -6.18 5.26 -1.74
CA TYR A 81 -7.50 5.57 -1.21
C TYR A 81 -7.46 5.64 0.32
N PRO A 82 -7.98 6.73 0.93
CA PRO A 82 -8.16 6.77 2.37
C PRO A 82 -9.29 5.85 2.80
N LEU A 83 -9.13 5.16 3.92
CA LEU A 83 -10.15 4.27 4.47
C LEU A 83 -10.66 4.75 5.82
N VAL A 84 -9.75 5.13 6.71
CA VAL A 84 -10.04 5.62 8.06
C VAL A 84 -9.16 6.83 8.35
N ASP A 85 -9.77 7.91 8.84
CA ASP A 85 -9.09 9.11 9.28
C ASP A 85 -9.57 9.49 10.69
N ASN A 86 -8.65 9.53 11.65
CA ASN A 86 -8.95 9.82 13.06
C ASN A 86 -10.13 8.98 13.59
N ARG A 87 -10.10 7.67 13.35
CA ARG A 87 -11.13 6.68 13.74
C ARG A 87 -12.46 6.82 13.05
N GLN A 88 -12.55 7.67 12.03
CA GLN A 88 -13.77 7.85 11.25
C GLN A 88 -13.63 7.27 9.86
N LEU A 89 -14.69 6.61 9.41
CA LEU A 89 -14.77 6.08 8.06
C LEU A 89 -14.67 7.20 7.03
N VAL A 90 -13.85 6.98 6.00
CA VAL A 90 -13.78 7.85 4.82
C VAL A 90 -14.49 7.16 3.67
N GLU A 91 -15.48 7.82 3.10
CA GLU A 91 -16.20 7.32 1.92
C GLU A 91 -15.38 7.50 0.65
N ASN A 92 -15.46 6.53 -0.23
CA ASN A 92 -14.84 6.54 -1.56
C ASN A 92 -15.87 6.19 -2.63
N ALA A 93 -15.68 6.76 -3.82
CA ALA A 93 -16.56 6.54 -4.96
C ALA A 93 -16.36 5.18 -5.65
N LEU A 94 -15.30 4.45 -5.30
CA LEU A 94 -14.98 3.15 -5.88
C LEU A 94 -16.07 2.15 -5.53
N LYS A 95 -16.66 1.53 -6.56
CA LYS A 95 -17.79 0.59 -6.44
C LYS A 95 -17.32 -0.85 -6.65
N GLY A 96 -18.21 -1.78 -6.29
CA GLY A 96 -18.01 -3.21 -6.48
C GLY A 96 -17.32 -3.88 -5.28
N LYS A 97 -17.22 -5.19 -5.37
CA LYS A 97 -16.62 -6.04 -4.34
C LYS A 97 -15.38 -6.74 -4.89
N SER A 98 -14.33 -6.79 -4.10
CA SER A 98 -13.11 -7.57 -4.37
C SER A 98 -12.38 -7.85 -3.06
N ILE A 99 -11.38 -8.71 -3.10
CA ILE A 99 -10.45 -8.87 -1.96
C ILE A 99 -9.78 -7.53 -1.74
N ARG A 100 -9.87 -7.02 -0.52
CA ARG A 100 -9.33 -5.71 -0.12
C ARG A 100 -8.12 -5.89 0.77
N ARG A 101 -7.14 -5.01 0.60
CA ARG A 101 -5.94 -4.93 1.43
C ARG A 101 -5.74 -3.50 1.90
N GLY A 102 -5.12 -3.34 3.06
CA GLY A 102 -4.83 -2.04 3.61
C GLY A 102 -3.66 -2.07 4.57
N ILE A 103 -3.09 -0.89 4.80
CA ILE A 103 -2.14 -0.63 5.87
C ILE A 103 -2.79 0.27 6.91
N CYS A 104 -2.62 -0.08 8.18
CA CYS A 104 -3.34 0.50 9.30
C CYS A 104 -2.39 0.95 10.39
N ASP A 105 -2.77 2.01 11.06
CA ASP A 105 -2.19 2.44 12.34
C ASP A 105 -3.27 2.34 13.43
N ARG A 106 -2.97 1.60 14.49
CA ARG A 106 -3.79 1.55 15.68
C ARG A 106 -2.91 1.80 16.90
N MET A 107 -3.08 2.96 17.52
CA MET A 107 -2.31 3.37 18.70
C MET A 107 -0.78 3.31 18.47
N GLY A 108 -0.33 3.68 17.27
CA GLY A 108 1.08 3.67 16.88
C GLY A 108 1.59 2.32 16.35
N GLU A 109 0.79 1.27 16.39
CA GLU A 109 1.12 -0.03 15.83
C GLU A 109 0.71 -0.10 14.37
N ILE A 110 1.67 -0.39 13.48
CA ILE A 110 1.45 -0.54 12.04
C ILE A 110 1.23 -2.01 11.71
N PHE A 111 0.15 -2.29 10.99
CA PHE A 111 -0.16 -3.63 10.52
C PHE A 111 -0.87 -3.62 9.17
N MET A 112 -0.80 -4.72 8.45
CA MET A 112 -1.48 -4.92 7.20
C MET A 112 -2.64 -5.88 7.38
N VAL A 113 -3.72 -5.65 6.62
CA VAL A 113 -4.94 -6.47 6.66
C VAL A 113 -5.38 -6.86 5.26
N GLU A 114 -6.01 -8.01 5.16
CA GLU A 114 -6.67 -8.48 3.95
C GLU A 114 -8.04 -9.04 4.30
N THR A 115 -9.05 -8.82 3.45
CA THR A 115 -10.35 -9.47 3.59
C THR A 115 -10.27 -10.93 3.14
N GLY A 116 -10.95 -11.82 3.87
CA GLY A 116 -11.06 -13.23 3.48
C GLY A 116 -12.05 -13.49 2.36
N THR A 117 -12.92 -12.51 2.08
CA THR A 117 -13.97 -12.57 1.06
C THR A 117 -13.99 -11.27 0.26
N PRO A 118 -14.55 -11.26 -0.97
CA PRO A 118 -14.79 -10.01 -1.71
C PRO A 118 -15.71 -9.08 -0.93
N GLU A 119 -15.25 -7.84 -0.69
CA GLU A 119 -15.98 -6.83 0.07
C GLU A 119 -15.99 -5.49 -0.67
N SER A 120 -17.01 -4.66 -0.39
CA SER A 120 -17.01 -3.27 -0.81
C SER A 120 -15.93 -2.49 -0.06
N LEU A 121 -15.49 -1.39 -0.62
CA LEU A 121 -14.53 -0.52 0.07
C LEU A 121 -15.13 0.09 1.34
N HIS A 122 -16.42 0.42 1.31
CA HIS A 122 -17.17 0.90 2.47
C HIS A 122 -17.18 -0.13 3.61
N ASP A 123 -17.56 -1.38 3.33
CA ASP A 123 -17.62 -2.43 4.36
C ASP A 123 -16.24 -2.75 4.93
N PHE A 124 -15.22 -2.74 4.08
CA PHE A 124 -13.84 -2.90 4.54
C PHE A 124 -13.42 -1.77 5.49
N ALA A 125 -13.65 -0.52 5.11
CA ALA A 125 -13.33 0.64 5.95
C ALA A 125 -14.13 0.60 7.28
N GLN A 126 -15.41 0.22 7.24
CA GLN A 126 -16.24 0.10 8.44
C GLN A 126 -15.69 -0.97 9.40
N ALA A 127 -15.27 -2.11 8.88
CA ALA A 127 -14.66 -3.16 9.69
C ALA A 127 -13.38 -2.66 10.39
N LEU A 128 -12.58 -1.85 9.73
CA LEU A 128 -11.38 -1.24 10.32
C LEU A 128 -11.72 -0.24 11.43
N VAL A 129 -12.76 0.58 11.22
CA VAL A 129 -13.28 1.47 12.27
C VAL A 129 -13.75 0.67 13.48
N ASP A 130 -14.49 -0.42 13.26
CA ASP A 130 -14.98 -1.30 14.33
C ASP A 130 -13.84 -1.99 15.11
N LEU A 131 -12.70 -2.23 14.45
CA LEU A 131 -11.48 -2.76 15.09
C LEU A 131 -10.68 -1.68 15.86
N GLY A 132 -11.14 -0.44 15.88
CA GLY A 132 -10.47 0.65 16.59
C GLY A 132 -9.24 1.20 15.87
N VAL A 133 -9.15 1.03 14.56
CA VAL A 133 -8.06 1.60 13.74
C VAL A 133 -8.14 3.11 13.75
N ASP A 134 -7.02 3.78 13.96
CA ASP A 134 -6.94 5.25 13.98
C ASP A 134 -6.80 5.84 12.57
N GLN A 135 -5.93 5.24 11.77
CA GLN A 135 -5.64 5.66 10.39
C GLN A 135 -5.50 4.43 9.50
N ALA A 136 -6.06 4.47 8.32
CA ALA A 136 -5.89 3.39 7.34
C ALA A 136 -5.99 3.91 5.91
N ILE A 137 -5.15 3.35 5.04
CA ILE A 137 -5.23 3.55 3.61
C ILE A 137 -5.25 2.20 2.89
N TYR A 138 -5.70 2.23 1.65
CA TYR A 138 -5.78 1.07 0.78
C TYR A 138 -4.39 0.62 0.32
N LEU A 139 -4.24 -0.67 0.09
CA LEU A 139 -3.20 -1.28 -0.74
C LEU A 139 -3.89 -2.01 -1.88
N VAL A 140 -3.24 -2.13 -3.05
CA VAL A 140 -3.86 -2.77 -4.20
C VAL A 140 -4.21 -4.22 -3.84
N GLY A 141 -5.48 -4.54 -3.94
CA GLY A 141 -6.04 -5.85 -3.59
C GLY A 141 -6.26 -6.76 -4.79
N SER A 142 -7.31 -7.57 -4.73
CA SER A 142 -7.71 -8.50 -5.79
C SER A 142 -6.54 -9.40 -6.22
N SER A 143 -6.22 -9.43 -7.51
CA SER A 143 -5.16 -10.27 -8.08
C SER A 143 -3.74 -9.75 -7.87
N ALA A 144 -3.55 -8.57 -7.25
CA ALA A 144 -2.22 -8.04 -6.97
C ALA A 144 -1.41 -9.01 -6.10
N TYR A 145 -0.24 -9.42 -6.62
CA TYR A 145 0.59 -10.43 -5.98
C TYR A 145 1.44 -9.86 -4.86
N GLY A 146 1.60 -10.65 -3.82
CA GLY A 146 2.51 -10.38 -2.71
C GLY A 146 2.65 -11.59 -1.79
N TRP A 147 3.38 -11.42 -0.70
CA TRP A 147 3.53 -12.46 0.31
C TRP A 147 3.83 -11.91 1.69
N ALA A 148 3.59 -12.75 2.68
CA ALA A 148 3.94 -12.52 4.06
C ALA A 148 4.65 -13.77 4.62
N ILE A 149 5.63 -13.57 5.49
CA ILE A 149 6.31 -14.64 6.22
C ILE A 149 5.85 -14.56 7.67
N ASP A 150 5.29 -15.63 8.19
CA ASP A 150 4.84 -15.69 9.59
C ASP A 150 5.99 -15.94 10.58
N GLN A 151 5.66 -16.02 11.86
CA GLN A 151 6.65 -16.21 12.92
C GLN A 151 7.36 -17.57 12.85
N GLU A 152 6.72 -18.58 12.28
CA GLU A 152 7.30 -19.90 12.05
C GLU A 152 8.16 -19.96 10.77
N GLY A 153 8.22 -18.87 10.01
CA GLY A 153 8.94 -18.79 8.74
C GLY A 153 8.15 -19.32 7.54
N THR A 154 6.85 -19.58 7.70
CA THR A 154 6.00 -20.05 6.62
C THR A 154 5.60 -18.89 5.71
N ARG A 155 5.74 -19.10 4.40
CA ARG A 155 5.38 -18.11 3.38
C ARG A 155 3.91 -18.25 3.00
N HIS A 156 3.17 -17.16 3.12
CA HIS A 156 1.77 -17.03 2.72
C HIS A 156 1.69 -16.10 1.50
N GLU A 157 1.41 -16.65 0.35
CA GLU A 157 1.23 -15.88 -0.88
C GLU A 157 -0.23 -15.47 -1.06
N PHE A 158 -0.44 -14.31 -1.69
CA PHE A 158 -1.75 -13.79 -2.05
C PHE A 158 -1.73 -13.15 -3.44
N GLY A 159 -2.94 -13.03 -4.04
CA GLY A 159 -3.08 -12.58 -5.42
C GLY A 159 -2.64 -13.65 -6.42
N ASP A 160 -2.41 -13.22 -7.66
CA ASP A 160 -1.94 -14.12 -8.71
C ASP A 160 -0.52 -13.75 -9.16
N ASN A 161 0.27 -14.76 -9.47
CA ASN A 161 1.68 -14.58 -9.84
C ASN A 161 1.91 -14.50 -11.37
N ASN A 162 0.90 -14.15 -12.16
CA ASN A 162 0.96 -14.13 -13.62
C ASN A 162 2.11 -13.30 -14.18
N TYR A 163 2.45 -12.18 -13.51
CA TYR A 163 3.61 -11.37 -13.90
C TYR A 163 4.95 -12.09 -13.65
N TYR A 164 4.99 -12.96 -12.65
CA TYR A 164 6.21 -13.70 -12.27
C TYR A 164 6.39 -14.98 -13.06
N THR A 165 5.29 -15.56 -13.55
CA THR A 165 5.32 -16.76 -14.42
C THR A 165 5.43 -16.42 -15.89
N GLY A 166 5.45 -15.13 -16.27
CA GLY A 166 5.53 -14.69 -17.66
C GLY A 166 4.20 -14.72 -18.42
N ARG A 167 3.09 -15.06 -17.75
CA ARG A 167 1.75 -15.08 -18.36
C ARG A 167 1.22 -13.69 -18.69
N ARG A 168 1.68 -12.68 -17.96
CA ARG A 168 1.36 -11.27 -18.21
C ARG A 168 2.60 -10.40 -18.05
N ARG A 169 2.64 -9.31 -18.81
CA ARG A 169 3.69 -8.30 -18.65
C ARG A 169 3.33 -7.37 -17.47
N MET A 170 4.26 -7.23 -16.54
CA MET A 170 4.10 -6.30 -15.44
C MET A 170 4.10 -4.85 -15.95
N PRO A 171 3.15 -4.01 -15.52
CA PRO A 171 3.21 -2.57 -15.81
C PRO A 171 4.50 -1.96 -15.27
N LYS A 172 5.10 -1.07 -16.07
CA LYS A 172 6.46 -0.52 -15.85
C LYS A 172 6.69 0.07 -14.46
N ASN A 173 5.68 0.74 -13.91
CA ASN A 173 5.82 1.47 -12.64
C ASN A 173 5.03 0.81 -11.49
N THR A 174 4.82 -0.49 -11.57
CA THR A 174 4.23 -1.24 -10.45
C THR A 174 5.12 -1.08 -9.23
N SER A 175 4.55 -0.62 -8.12
CA SER A 175 5.26 -0.34 -6.88
C SER A 175 4.82 -1.28 -5.77
N TYR A 176 5.72 -1.51 -4.83
CA TYR A 176 5.50 -2.40 -3.70
C TYR A 176 5.94 -1.74 -2.40
N ILE A 177 5.14 -1.92 -1.34
CA ILE A 177 5.59 -1.75 0.02
C ILE A 177 6.38 -3.01 0.41
N VAL A 178 7.50 -2.84 1.10
CA VAL A 178 8.40 -3.96 1.41
C VAL A 178 8.86 -3.84 2.86
N TRP A 179 8.66 -4.89 3.64
CA TRP A 179 9.24 -5.06 4.97
C TRP A 179 10.34 -6.09 4.91
N ARG A 180 11.50 -5.74 5.47
CA ARG A 180 12.67 -6.63 5.52
C ARG A 180 13.06 -6.93 6.96
N ARG A 181 13.64 -8.09 7.16
CA ARG A 181 14.34 -8.40 8.43
C ARG A 181 15.52 -7.44 8.59
N LYS A 182 15.75 -7.00 9.82
CA LYS A 182 16.95 -6.26 10.20
C LYS A 182 18.16 -7.20 10.28
#